data_a94787b4a91a5898d65a488b697db3e9
#
_entry.id   a94787b4a91a5898d65a488b697db3e9
#
_cell.length_a   1.000
_cell.length_b   1.000
_cell.length_c   1.000
_cell.angle_alpha   90.00
_cell.angle_beta   90.00
_cell.angle_gamma   90.00
#
_symmetry.space_group_name_H-M   'P 1'
#
loop_
_entity.id
_entity.type
_entity.pdbx_description
1 polymer ?
#
loop_
_entity_poly.entity_id
_entity_poly.type
_entity_poly.pdbx_seq_one_letter_code
_entity_poly.pdbx_strand_id
1 'polypeptide(L)'
;DAMALGALQSIQQANRTVGKDIYLVGVDALAEAVQDVLDGNMTGTVLNDDVGQATAAAEATKLYVEGSKVEQYYWVDYVKVTKDNASEYAK
;
A
#
# COMPACT_ATOMS: atom_id res chain seq x y z
N ASP A 1 -5.37 5.90 0.53
CA ASP A 1 -4.54 6.77 -0.34
C ASP A 1 -5.35 7.88 -1.00
N ALA A 2 -6.53 7.61 -1.53
CA ALA A 2 -7.31 8.64 -2.23
C ALA A 2 -7.61 9.83 -1.32
N MET A 3 -7.99 9.58 -0.08
CA MET A 3 -8.21 10.65 0.90
C MET A 3 -6.90 11.35 1.27
N ALA A 4 -5.81 10.60 1.39
CA ALA A 4 -4.51 11.18 1.68
C ALA A 4 -4.02 12.09 0.54
N LEU A 5 -4.25 11.69 -0.71
CA LEU A 5 -3.93 12.52 -1.86
C LEU A 5 -4.74 13.83 -1.87
N GLY A 6 -6.01 13.75 -1.48
CA GLY A 6 -6.84 14.96 -1.30
C GLY A 6 -6.32 15.84 -0.17
N ALA A 7 -5.94 15.25 0.95
CA ALA A 7 -5.36 15.98 2.08
C ALA A 7 -4.03 16.66 1.70
N LEU A 8 -3.23 16.02 0.84
CA LEU A 8 -1.97 16.58 0.36
C LEU A 8 -2.18 17.94 -0.32
N GLN A 9 -3.23 18.07 -1.12
CA GLN A 9 -3.54 19.34 -1.77
C GLN A 9 -3.78 20.45 -0.75
N SER A 10 -4.53 20.16 0.31
CA SER A 10 -4.78 21.12 1.38
C SER A 10 -3.52 21.49 2.14
N ILE A 11 -2.66 20.50 2.38
CA ILE A 11 -1.36 20.72 3.05
C ILE A 11 -0.51 21.66 2.22
N GLN A 12 -0.44 21.44 0.92
CA GLN A 12 0.34 22.29 -0.01
C GLN A 12 -0.24 23.70 -0.09
N GLN A 13 -1.56 23.83 -0.12
CA GLN A 13 -2.23 25.16 -0.12
C GLN A 13 -1.97 25.93 1.16
N ALA A 14 -1.79 25.23 2.29
CA ALA A 14 -1.46 25.85 3.57
C ALA A 14 0.04 26.14 3.72
N ASN A 15 0.84 25.92 2.68
CA ASN A 15 2.28 26.10 2.67
C ASN A 15 3.01 25.27 3.72
N ARG A 16 2.46 24.08 4.04
CA ARG A 16 3.10 23.12 4.92
C ARG A 16 3.91 22.12 4.08
N THR A 17 4.95 21.57 4.67
CA THR A 17 5.86 20.66 3.96
C THR A 17 5.85 19.30 4.64
N VAL A 18 5.41 18.27 3.89
CA VAL A 18 5.43 16.89 4.36
C VAL A 18 6.87 16.45 4.61
N GLY A 19 7.10 15.82 5.74
CA GLY A 19 8.42 15.35 6.16
C GLY A 19 9.24 16.40 6.92
N LYS A 20 8.76 17.62 7.01
CA LYS A 20 9.43 18.72 7.72
C LYS A 20 8.61 19.19 8.91
N ASP A 21 7.39 19.66 8.69
CA ASP A 21 6.52 20.15 9.75
C ASP A 21 5.20 19.40 9.86
N ILE A 22 4.96 18.43 8.98
CA ILE A 22 3.78 17.58 9.01
C ILE A 22 4.14 16.23 8.35
N TYR A 23 3.46 15.18 8.75
CA TYR A 23 3.61 13.85 8.13
C TYR A 23 2.28 13.42 7.55
N LEU A 24 2.32 12.75 6.40
CA LEU A 24 1.14 12.28 5.69
C LEU A 24 1.33 10.83 5.29
N VAL A 25 0.40 9.98 5.71
CA VAL A 25 0.41 8.56 5.36
C VAL A 25 -0.94 8.16 4.81
N GLY A 26 -0.94 7.15 3.97
CA GLY A 26 -2.14 6.56 3.40
C GLY A 26 -2.13 5.05 3.49
N VAL A 27 -3.11 4.42 2.87
CA VAL A 27 -3.22 2.96 2.77
C VAL A 27 -3.66 2.62 1.34
N ASP A 28 -3.11 1.59 0.78
CA ASP A 28 -3.40 0.86 -0.46
C ASP A 28 -2.24 0.85 -1.46
N ALA A 29 -1.27 1.73 -1.33
CA ALA A 29 -0.13 1.84 -2.25
C ALA A 29 -0.58 2.07 -3.70
N LEU A 30 -1.55 2.95 -3.91
CA LEU A 30 -1.94 3.37 -5.25
C LEU A 30 -0.73 3.96 -5.98
N ALA A 31 -0.67 3.79 -7.29
CA ALA A 31 0.47 4.23 -8.09
C ALA A 31 0.83 5.70 -7.85
N GLU A 32 -0.17 6.57 -7.78
CA GLU A 32 0.03 7.99 -7.52
C GLU A 32 0.60 8.24 -6.13
N ALA A 33 0.09 7.53 -5.11
CA ALA A 33 0.59 7.66 -3.74
C ALA A 33 2.05 7.17 -3.62
N VAL A 34 2.38 6.06 -4.27
CA VAL A 34 3.76 5.55 -4.30
C VAL A 34 4.69 6.57 -4.96
N GLN A 35 4.25 7.20 -6.03
CA GLN A 35 5.04 8.25 -6.69
C GLN A 35 5.23 9.45 -5.76
N ASP A 36 4.19 9.86 -5.04
CA ASP A 36 4.30 10.95 -4.07
C ASP A 36 5.22 10.61 -2.90
N VAL A 37 5.28 9.35 -2.49
CA VAL A 37 6.27 8.90 -1.50
C VAL A 37 7.69 9.04 -2.05
N LEU A 38 7.92 8.62 -3.30
CA LEU A 38 9.22 8.76 -3.96
C LEU A 38 9.63 10.22 -4.09
N ASP A 39 8.68 11.08 -4.43
CA ASP A 39 8.92 12.52 -4.62
C ASP A 39 9.06 13.28 -3.29
N GLY A 40 8.75 12.63 -2.17
CA GLY A 40 8.82 13.25 -0.85
C GLY A 40 7.58 14.04 -0.46
N ASN A 41 6.49 13.93 -1.22
CA ASN A 41 5.23 14.61 -0.93
C ASN A 41 4.37 13.84 0.07
N MET A 42 4.61 12.56 0.25
CA MET A 42 3.98 11.71 1.26
C MET A 42 5.05 11.00 2.07
N THR A 43 4.78 10.80 3.35
CA THR A 43 5.69 10.09 4.25
C THR A 43 5.73 8.59 3.95
N GLY A 44 4.58 8.02 3.65
CA GLY A 44 4.47 6.60 3.35
C GLY A 44 3.04 6.18 3.05
N THR A 45 2.91 4.95 2.62
CA THR A 45 1.64 4.27 2.47
C THR A 45 1.79 2.82 2.92
N VAL A 46 0.71 2.07 2.91
CA VAL A 46 0.71 0.67 3.30
C VAL A 46 0.07 -0.13 2.17
N LEU A 47 0.80 -1.10 1.65
CA LEU A 47 0.26 -2.00 0.63
C LEU A 47 -0.67 -3.01 1.29
N ASN A 48 -1.92 -3.02 0.88
CA ASN A 48 -2.85 -4.10 1.12
C ASN A 48 -2.62 -5.08 -0.04
N ASP A 49 -1.83 -6.12 0.21
CA ASP A 49 -1.20 -6.94 -0.83
C ASP A 49 -2.24 -7.73 -1.65
N ASP A 50 -2.77 -7.11 -2.66
CA ASP A 50 -3.79 -7.66 -3.55
C ASP A 50 -3.27 -8.87 -4.34
N VAL A 51 -2.04 -8.81 -4.82
CA VAL A 51 -1.39 -9.92 -5.54
C VAL A 51 -1.20 -11.12 -4.61
N GLY A 52 -0.70 -10.87 -3.40
CA GLY A 52 -0.53 -11.93 -2.40
C GLY A 52 -1.86 -12.57 -2.02
N GLN A 53 -2.90 -11.77 -1.83
CA GLN A 53 -4.24 -12.27 -1.52
C GLN A 53 -4.81 -13.11 -2.66
N ALA A 54 -4.70 -12.62 -3.89
CA ALA A 54 -5.18 -13.34 -5.06
C ALA A 54 -4.43 -14.67 -5.26
N THR A 55 -3.11 -14.66 -5.06
CA THR A 55 -2.28 -15.87 -5.15
C THR A 55 -2.66 -16.88 -4.09
N ALA A 56 -2.81 -16.46 -2.84
CA ALA A 56 -3.20 -17.33 -1.75
C ALA A 56 -4.59 -17.94 -1.99
N ALA A 57 -5.54 -17.14 -2.49
CA ALA A 57 -6.88 -17.62 -2.81
C ALA A 57 -6.86 -18.67 -3.93
N ALA A 58 -6.07 -18.43 -4.97
CA ALA A 58 -5.95 -19.36 -6.08
C ALA A 58 -5.31 -20.69 -5.64
N GLU A 59 -4.25 -20.63 -4.84
CA GLU A 59 -3.59 -21.83 -4.31
C GLU A 59 -4.51 -22.63 -3.39
N ALA A 60 -5.24 -21.96 -2.49
CA ALA A 60 -6.19 -22.61 -1.60
C ALA A 60 -7.31 -23.28 -2.39
N THR A 61 -7.81 -22.63 -3.44
CA THR A 61 -8.85 -23.17 -4.31
C THR A 61 -8.35 -24.43 -5.01
N LYS A 62 -7.11 -24.40 -5.53
CA LYS A 62 -6.50 -25.55 -6.17
C LYS A 62 -6.42 -26.75 -5.21
N LEU A 63 -5.94 -26.52 -3.99
CA LEU A 63 -5.85 -27.55 -2.97
C LEU A 63 -7.22 -28.14 -2.64
N TYR A 64 -8.22 -27.28 -2.49
CA TYR A 64 -9.59 -27.72 -2.18
C TYR A 64 -10.16 -28.60 -3.30
N VAL A 65 -10.00 -28.20 -4.56
CA VAL A 65 -10.48 -28.96 -5.72
C VAL A 65 -9.78 -30.30 -5.83
N GLU A 66 -8.50 -30.40 -5.48
CA GLU A 66 -7.73 -31.64 -5.48
C GLU A 66 -8.07 -32.56 -4.32
N GLY A 67 -8.93 -32.12 -3.40
CA GLY A 67 -9.31 -32.91 -2.23
C GLY A 67 -8.29 -32.86 -1.10
N SER A 68 -7.31 -31.97 -1.20
CA SER A 68 -6.31 -31.74 -0.14
C SER A 68 -6.90 -30.94 0.98
N LYS A 69 -6.29 -31.03 2.17
CA LYS A 69 -6.68 -30.24 3.32
C LYS A 69 -6.31 -28.77 3.11
N VAL A 70 -7.25 -27.86 3.41
CA VAL A 70 -6.99 -26.43 3.40
C VAL A 70 -7.10 -25.88 4.81
N GLU A 71 -6.39 -24.77 5.05
CA GLU A 71 -6.45 -24.07 6.33
C GLU A 71 -7.72 -23.23 6.40
N GLN A 72 -8.14 -22.90 7.62
CA GLN A 72 -9.28 -22.01 7.84
C GLN A 72 -8.96 -20.58 7.45
N TYR A 73 -7.70 -20.15 7.63
CA TYR A 73 -7.22 -18.82 7.33
C TYR A 73 -5.91 -18.87 6.58
N TYR A 74 -5.75 -17.95 5.61
CA TYR A 74 -4.51 -17.70 4.89
C TYR A 74 -4.17 -16.23 5.06
N TRP A 75 -3.32 -15.92 6.04
CA TRP A 75 -2.94 -14.55 6.36
C TRP A 75 -1.97 -14.00 5.33
N VAL A 76 -2.27 -12.81 4.83
CA VAL A 76 -1.41 -12.05 3.92
C VAL A 76 -1.15 -10.70 4.59
N ASP A 77 0.10 -10.44 4.94
CA ASP A 77 0.47 -9.26 5.69
C ASP A 77 0.40 -8.00 4.85
N TYR A 78 0.09 -6.90 5.48
CA TYR A 78 0.28 -5.58 4.88
C TYR A 78 1.78 -5.26 4.82
N VAL A 79 2.16 -4.46 3.83
CA VAL A 79 3.56 -4.07 3.63
C VAL A 79 3.70 -2.56 3.80
N LYS A 80 4.58 -2.15 4.70
CA LYS A 80 4.91 -0.74 4.89
C LYS A 80 5.71 -0.25 3.67
N VAL A 81 5.25 0.84 3.06
CA VAL A 81 5.91 1.45 1.90
C VAL A 81 6.36 2.85 2.28
N THR A 82 7.66 3.05 2.31
CA THR A 82 8.30 4.34 2.57
C THR A 82 9.29 4.64 1.45
N LYS A 83 9.97 5.77 1.53
CA LYS A 83 10.96 6.14 0.51
C LYS A 83 12.03 5.07 0.31
N ASP A 84 12.33 4.28 1.36
CA ASP A 84 13.35 3.24 1.30
C ASP A 84 13.00 2.09 0.35
N ASN A 85 11.72 1.77 0.20
CA ASN A 85 11.28 0.63 -0.63
C ASN A 85 10.22 0.99 -1.68
N ALA A 86 9.82 2.25 -1.77
CA ALA A 86 8.74 2.65 -2.67
C ALA A 86 9.03 2.34 -4.13
N SER A 87 10.31 2.36 -4.54
CA SER A 87 10.69 2.04 -5.92
C SER A 87 10.31 0.62 -6.33
N GLU A 88 10.23 -0.31 -5.37
CA GLU A 88 9.83 -1.70 -5.64
C GLU A 88 8.33 -1.83 -5.95
N TYR A 89 7.54 -0.83 -5.57
CA TYR A 89 6.09 -0.81 -5.74
C TYR A 89 5.62 0.24 -6.75
N ALA A 90 6.53 0.94 -7.38
CA ALA A 90 6.22 1.89 -8.44
C ALA A 90 5.68 1.14 -9.68
N LYS A 91 4.61 1.66 -10.23
CA LYS A 91 3.92 1.04 -11.37
C LYS A 91 4.02 1.91 -12.61
#